data_3b68f8ef298c7e3e252af1f09935d24f
#
_entry.id   3b68f8ef298c7e3e252af1f09935d24f
#
_cell.length_a   1.000
_cell.length_b   1.000
_cell.length_c   1.000
_cell.angle_alpha   90.00
_cell.angle_beta   90.00
_cell.angle_gamma   90.00
#
_symmetry.space_group_name_H-M   'P 1'
#
loop_
_entity.id
_entity.type
_entity.pdbx_description
1 polymer ?
#
loop_
_entity_poly.entity_id
_entity_poly.type
_entity_poly.pdbx_seq_one_letter_code
_entity_poly.pdbx_strand_id
1 'polypeptide(L)'
;MAAVIAERPRCADESEWEQALRTWEGVNPPEGCKVEIIEGIITVAPPPESDHNDTADELQRALYSVIPRDWGIYQTQGLVVPDRLGLYVPDLAVIPKKLLPPPRQRLSAGAAKLIVEITSRSNANHDRVEKVHGYAQAGVPLYLLLDPWHSGRPTATLYGEPEGGTYRVLETVKYGDGIHLPKPFDIEIDTSLFPAV
;
A
#
# COMPACT_ATOMS: atom_id res chain seq x y z
N MET A 1 21.96 2.51 8.24
CA MET A 1 22.61 1.31 8.84
C MET A 1 21.55 0.21 8.86
N ALA A 2 21.71 -0.85 8.06
CA ALA A 2 20.81 -1.99 8.05
C ALA A 2 21.11 -2.86 9.29
N ALA A 3 20.10 -3.12 10.11
CA ALA A 3 20.22 -4.03 11.24
C ALA A 3 20.13 -5.47 10.72
N VAL A 4 21.18 -6.25 10.89
CA VAL A 4 21.17 -7.70 10.67
C VAL A 4 20.47 -8.35 11.86
N ILE A 5 19.28 -8.91 11.62
CA ILE A 5 18.56 -9.68 12.64
C ILE A 5 19.04 -11.14 12.59
N ALA A 6 19.53 -11.64 13.72
CA ALA A 6 20.03 -13.00 13.85
C ALA A 6 18.95 -14.06 13.59
N GLU A 7 19.27 -15.05 12.76
CA GLU A 7 18.41 -16.22 12.50
C GLU A 7 18.15 -17.03 13.77
N ARG A 8 16.86 -17.34 14.03
CA ARG A 8 16.48 -18.35 15.02
C ARG A 8 16.43 -19.74 14.35
N PRO A 9 16.72 -20.82 15.08
CA PRO A 9 16.68 -22.17 14.52
C PRO A 9 15.27 -22.54 14.05
N ARG A 10 15.16 -23.11 12.85
CA ARG A 10 13.91 -23.56 12.23
C ARG A 10 13.30 -24.73 13.01
N CYS A 11 12.02 -24.64 13.35
CA CYS A 11 11.22 -25.83 13.66
C CYS A 11 10.88 -26.56 12.35
N ALA A 12 11.01 -27.88 12.33
CA ALA A 12 11.08 -28.71 11.13
C ALA A 12 9.82 -28.77 10.23
N ASP A 13 8.71 -28.09 10.57
CA ASP A 13 7.42 -28.18 9.86
C ASP A 13 6.72 -26.83 9.59
N GLU A 14 7.44 -25.72 9.67
CA GLU A 14 6.80 -24.40 9.54
C GLU A 14 7.05 -23.78 8.18
N SER A 15 5.98 -23.21 7.57
CA SER A 15 6.09 -22.52 6.31
C SER A 15 6.94 -21.23 6.43
N GLU A 16 7.61 -20.85 5.34
CA GLU A 16 8.40 -19.59 5.29
C GLU A 16 7.56 -18.39 5.67
N TRP A 17 6.28 -18.40 5.29
CA TRP A 17 5.32 -17.36 5.65
C TRP A 17 5.09 -17.25 7.16
N GLU A 18 4.85 -18.36 7.85
CA GLU A 18 4.66 -18.39 9.30
C GLU A 18 5.92 -17.94 10.04
N GLN A 19 7.09 -18.31 9.55
CA GLN A 19 8.37 -17.85 10.08
C GLN A 19 8.54 -16.34 9.92
N ALA A 20 8.22 -15.79 8.74
CA ALA A 20 8.27 -14.34 8.47
C ALA A 20 7.32 -13.58 9.40
N LEU A 21 6.09 -14.08 9.57
CA LEU A 21 5.12 -13.48 10.47
C LEU A 21 5.57 -13.46 11.93
N ARG A 22 6.12 -14.58 12.43
CA ARG A 22 6.64 -14.61 13.82
C ARG A 22 7.81 -13.66 14.03
N THR A 23 8.70 -13.58 13.04
CA THR A 23 9.81 -12.64 13.11
C THR A 23 9.29 -11.21 13.15
N TRP A 24 8.30 -10.89 12.28
CA TRP A 24 7.63 -9.59 12.24
C TRP A 24 6.94 -9.26 13.58
N GLU A 25 6.23 -10.20 14.18
CA GLU A 25 5.58 -10.03 15.50
C GLU A 25 6.58 -9.77 16.64
N GLY A 26 7.82 -10.22 16.48
CA GLY A 26 8.91 -10.00 17.44
C GLY A 26 9.68 -8.69 17.25
N VAL A 27 9.39 -7.91 16.19
CA VAL A 27 10.05 -6.62 15.96
C VAL A 27 9.53 -5.58 16.95
N ASN A 28 10.44 -4.83 17.57
CA ASN A 28 10.13 -3.70 18.42
C ASN A 28 10.66 -2.41 17.75
N PRO A 29 9.90 -1.80 16.83
CA PRO A 29 10.35 -0.62 16.11
C PRO A 29 10.28 0.63 17.01
N PRO A 30 11.01 1.71 16.66
CA PRO A 30 10.77 3.01 17.25
C PRO A 30 9.32 3.46 17.06
N GLU A 31 8.82 4.31 17.94
CA GLU A 31 7.46 4.83 17.91
C GLU A 31 7.15 5.52 16.56
N GLY A 32 5.96 5.24 16.01
CA GLY A 32 5.50 5.80 14.76
C GLY A 32 6.06 5.13 13.48
N CYS A 33 7.02 4.21 13.61
CA CYS A 33 7.55 3.48 12.46
C CYS A 33 6.55 2.44 11.92
N LYS A 34 6.50 2.33 10.59
CA LYS A 34 5.76 1.29 9.88
C LYS A 34 6.64 0.06 9.72
N VAL A 35 6.12 -1.13 10.06
CA VAL A 35 6.81 -2.41 9.87
C VAL A 35 6.03 -3.27 8.89
N GLU A 36 6.66 -3.67 7.80
CA GLU A 36 6.08 -4.47 6.72
C GLU A 36 6.92 -5.74 6.49
N ILE A 37 6.32 -6.72 5.82
CA ILE A 37 7.06 -7.83 5.21
C ILE A 37 6.92 -7.66 3.70
N ILE A 38 8.03 -7.51 3.00
CA ILE A 38 8.06 -7.36 1.54
C ILE A 38 8.94 -8.47 0.98
N GLU A 39 8.36 -9.38 0.18
CA GLU A 39 9.06 -10.55 -0.37
C GLU A 39 9.81 -11.36 0.72
N GLY A 40 9.18 -11.54 1.88
CA GLY A 40 9.77 -12.24 3.01
C GLY A 40 10.79 -11.44 3.84
N ILE A 41 11.09 -10.20 3.44
CA ILE A 41 12.04 -9.31 4.12
C ILE A 41 11.27 -8.34 5.01
N ILE A 42 11.65 -8.25 6.29
CA ILE A 42 11.07 -7.29 7.22
C ILE A 42 11.71 -5.92 6.99
N THR A 43 10.87 -4.94 6.70
CA THR A 43 11.27 -3.54 6.49
C THR A 43 10.69 -2.67 7.60
N VAL A 44 11.46 -1.69 8.04
CA VAL A 44 11.02 -0.67 9.01
C VAL A 44 11.20 0.69 8.38
N ALA A 45 10.10 1.42 8.21
CA ALA A 45 10.09 2.76 7.67
C ALA A 45 9.77 3.80 8.75
N PRO A 46 10.41 4.98 8.73
CA PRO A 46 10.08 6.06 9.64
C PRO A 46 8.65 6.56 9.41
N PRO A 47 8.07 7.31 10.36
CA PRO A 47 6.79 7.97 10.14
C PRO A 47 6.85 8.92 8.94
N PRO A 48 5.73 9.09 8.22
CA PRO A 48 5.67 9.97 7.05
C PRO A 48 5.86 11.45 7.44
N GLU A 49 6.38 12.22 6.49
CA GLU A 49 6.49 13.68 6.60
C GLU A 49 5.12 14.37 6.38
N SER A 50 5.04 15.68 6.69
CA SER A 50 3.80 16.45 6.60
C SER A 50 3.20 16.47 5.20
N ASP A 51 4.01 16.62 4.16
CA ASP A 51 3.55 16.68 2.77
C ASP A 51 2.90 15.37 2.31
N HIS A 52 3.43 14.22 2.78
CA HIS A 52 2.82 12.93 2.57
C HIS A 52 1.45 12.84 3.25
N ASN A 53 1.34 13.31 4.49
CA ASN A 53 0.07 13.29 5.23
C ASN A 53 -0.96 14.25 4.61
N ASP A 54 -0.53 15.39 4.10
CA ASP A 54 -1.38 16.37 3.42
C ASP A 54 -1.94 15.77 2.11
N THR A 55 -1.08 15.14 1.31
CA THR A 55 -1.51 14.37 0.12
C THR A 55 -2.54 13.30 0.47
N ALA A 56 -2.31 12.56 1.57
CA ALA A 56 -3.24 11.52 2.02
C ALA A 56 -4.58 12.10 2.49
N ASP A 57 -4.59 13.26 3.17
CA ASP A 57 -5.82 13.94 3.62
C ASP A 57 -6.65 14.42 2.42
N GLU A 58 -6.04 15.12 1.46
CA GLU A 58 -6.72 15.60 0.26
C GLU A 58 -7.35 14.43 -0.53
N LEU A 59 -6.61 13.35 -0.72
CA LEU A 59 -7.13 12.17 -1.39
C LEU A 59 -8.29 11.50 -0.62
N GLN A 60 -8.20 11.43 0.70
CA GLN A 60 -9.29 10.90 1.53
C GLN A 60 -10.55 11.74 1.41
N ARG A 61 -10.45 13.08 1.39
CA ARG A 61 -11.59 13.99 1.19
C ARG A 61 -12.30 13.70 -0.13
N ALA A 62 -11.52 13.59 -1.21
CA ALA A 62 -12.05 13.27 -2.52
C ALA A 62 -12.76 11.91 -2.53
N LEU A 63 -12.13 10.86 -2.02
CA LEU A 63 -12.68 9.50 -1.99
C LEU A 63 -13.92 9.40 -1.11
N TYR A 64 -13.96 10.05 0.07
CA TYR A 64 -15.15 10.03 0.93
C TYR A 64 -16.37 10.69 0.30
N SER A 65 -16.19 11.55 -0.70
CA SER A 65 -17.31 12.16 -1.43
C SER A 65 -18.07 11.19 -2.32
N VAL A 66 -17.45 10.06 -2.72
CA VAL A 66 -18.00 9.13 -3.73
C VAL A 66 -18.16 7.70 -3.24
N ILE A 67 -17.44 7.25 -2.21
CA ILE A 67 -17.55 5.87 -1.73
C ILE A 67 -18.86 5.65 -0.96
N PRO A 68 -19.45 4.45 -1.03
CA PRO A 68 -20.62 4.08 -0.23
C PRO A 68 -20.33 4.17 1.29
N ARG A 69 -21.34 4.48 2.09
CA ARG A 69 -21.23 4.58 3.56
C ARG A 69 -20.80 3.28 4.26
N ASP A 70 -21.04 2.14 3.64
CA ASP A 70 -20.61 0.82 4.09
C ASP A 70 -19.17 0.47 3.67
N TRP A 71 -18.44 1.39 3.03
CA TRP A 71 -17.02 1.32 2.80
C TRP A 71 -16.27 2.23 3.77
N GLY A 72 -14.99 1.96 3.96
CA GLY A 72 -14.08 2.80 4.77
C GLY A 72 -12.75 2.98 4.08
N ILE A 73 -12.05 4.06 4.43
CA ILE A 73 -10.66 4.32 4.07
C ILE A 73 -9.83 4.06 5.32
N TYR A 74 -8.88 3.15 5.21
CA TYR A 74 -8.06 2.72 6.33
C TYR A 74 -6.60 3.06 6.05
N GLN A 75 -5.99 3.78 6.99
CA GLN A 75 -4.56 3.96 7.11
C GLN A 75 -4.01 2.89 8.06
N THR A 76 -2.75 2.56 7.95
CA THR A 76 -2.08 1.62 8.87
C THR A 76 -2.70 0.22 8.94
N GLN A 77 -3.60 -0.14 8.01
CA GLN A 77 -4.21 -1.46 7.95
C GLN A 77 -3.24 -2.46 7.32
N GLY A 78 -2.75 -3.39 8.12
CA GLY A 78 -1.93 -4.50 7.59
C GLY A 78 -2.74 -5.40 6.66
N LEU A 79 -2.25 -5.61 5.45
CA LEU A 79 -2.85 -6.44 4.41
C LEU A 79 -1.90 -7.58 4.03
N VAL A 80 -2.39 -8.82 4.05
CA VAL A 80 -1.55 -9.98 3.74
C VAL A 80 -1.66 -10.38 2.27
N VAL A 81 -0.50 -10.75 1.71
CA VAL A 81 -0.30 -11.36 0.39
C VAL A 81 0.60 -12.59 0.59
N PRO A 82 0.06 -13.72 1.10
CA PRO A 82 0.88 -14.87 1.51
C PRO A 82 1.73 -15.44 0.37
N ASP A 83 1.18 -15.48 -0.85
CA ASP A 83 1.88 -16.00 -2.04
C ASP A 83 3.14 -15.20 -2.42
N ARG A 84 3.29 -14.00 -1.85
CA ARG A 84 4.46 -13.13 -2.00
C ARG A 84 5.21 -12.95 -0.68
N LEU A 85 4.95 -13.79 0.32
CA LEU A 85 5.47 -13.60 1.68
C LEU A 85 5.32 -12.14 2.13
N GLY A 86 4.13 -11.54 1.87
CA GLY A 86 3.88 -10.12 2.01
C GLY A 86 2.90 -9.79 3.15
N LEU A 87 3.26 -8.82 3.98
CA LEU A 87 2.36 -8.09 4.87
C LEU A 87 2.64 -6.61 4.64
N TYR A 88 1.80 -5.98 3.85
CA TYR A 88 1.95 -4.58 3.46
C TYR A 88 1.04 -3.69 4.29
N VAL A 89 1.48 -2.48 4.55
CA VAL A 89 0.72 -1.45 5.26
C VAL A 89 0.61 -0.24 4.34
N PRO A 90 -0.39 -0.21 3.44
CA PRO A 90 -0.55 0.89 2.51
C PRO A 90 -0.89 2.21 3.22
N ASP A 91 -0.61 3.32 2.54
CA ASP A 91 -0.96 4.63 3.05
C ASP A 91 -2.47 4.82 3.10
N LEU A 92 -3.23 4.35 2.07
CA LEU A 92 -4.68 4.26 2.11
C LEU A 92 -5.17 2.94 1.51
N ALA A 93 -6.14 2.31 2.17
CA ALA A 93 -6.88 1.16 1.65
C ALA A 93 -8.38 1.42 1.71
N VAL A 94 -9.06 1.39 0.57
CA VAL A 94 -10.53 1.50 0.51
C VAL A 94 -11.14 0.11 0.55
N ILE A 95 -11.87 -0.18 1.64
CA ILE A 95 -12.34 -1.54 1.94
C ILE A 95 -13.83 -1.50 2.34
N PRO A 96 -14.69 -2.36 1.76
CA PRO A 96 -16.04 -2.59 2.27
C PRO A 96 -15.99 -3.09 3.72
N LYS A 97 -16.70 -2.42 4.63
CA LYS A 97 -16.67 -2.73 6.08
C LYS A 97 -17.04 -4.18 6.40
N LYS A 98 -17.90 -4.78 5.59
CA LYS A 98 -18.31 -6.19 5.74
C LYS A 98 -17.19 -7.21 5.50
N LEU A 99 -16.07 -6.78 4.86
CA LEU A 99 -14.91 -7.63 4.59
C LEU A 99 -13.83 -7.50 5.67
N LEU A 100 -14.00 -6.61 6.65
CA LEU A 100 -13.07 -6.51 7.77
C LEU A 100 -13.16 -7.80 8.61
N PRO A 101 -12.02 -8.41 8.92
CA PRO A 101 -11.99 -9.62 9.72
C PRO A 101 -12.31 -9.33 11.19
N PRO A 102 -12.78 -10.33 11.95
CA PRO A 102 -12.85 -10.22 13.39
C PRO A 102 -11.46 -10.00 14.00
N PRO A 103 -11.39 -9.53 15.27
CA PRO A 103 -10.13 -9.31 15.95
C PRO A 103 -9.17 -10.51 15.86
N ARG A 104 -7.88 -10.24 15.71
CA ARG A 104 -6.78 -11.21 15.60
C ARG A 104 -6.71 -12.00 14.29
N GLN A 105 -7.59 -11.78 13.35
CA GLN A 105 -7.47 -12.31 12.00
C GLN A 105 -6.83 -11.26 11.08
N ARG A 106 -6.02 -11.73 10.12
CA ARG A 106 -5.36 -10.86 9.14
C ARG A 106 -6.27 -10.63 7.94
N LEU A 107 -6.23 -9.42 7.40
CA LEU A 107 -7.02 -9.05 6.23
C LEU A 107 -6.22 -9.31 4.95
N SER A 108 -6.81 -10.06 4.01
CA SER A 108 -6.23 -10.21 2.68
C SER A 108 -6.25 -8.89 1.91
N ALA A 109 -5.18 -8.59 1.18
CA ALA A 109 -5.12 -7.41 0.32
C ALA A 109 -6.23 -7.40 -0.74
N GLY A 110 -6.67 -8.56 -1.24
CA GLY A 110 -7.78 -8.69 -2.19
C GLY A 110 -9.15 -8.20 -1.68
N ALA A 111 -9.29 -7.91 -0.38
CA ALA A 111 -10.50 -7.27 0.16
C ALA A 111 -10.62 -5.79 -0.24
N ALA A 112 -9.50 -5.13 -0.56
CA ALA A 112 -9.49 -3.73 -0.95
C ALA A 112 -10.08 -3.53 -2.35
N LYS A 113 -10.70 -2.38 -2.57
CA LYS A 113 -11.20 -1.90 -3.86
C LYS A 113 -10.24 -0.93 -4.53
N LEU A 114 -9.46 -0.24 -3.72
CA LEU A 114 -8.38 0.63 -4.12
C LEU A 114 -7.32 0.59 -3.03
N ILE A 115 -6.08 0.48 -3.43
CA ILE A 115 -4.91 0.74 -2.60
C ILE A 115 -4.22 1.99 -3.12
N VAL A 116 -3.72 2.81 -2.21
CA VAL A 116 -2.89 3.97 -2.54
C VAL A 116 -1.59 3.87 -1.77
N GLU A 117 -0.50 4.09 -2.47
CA GLU A 117 0.83 4.33 -1.90
C GLU A 117 1.34 5.69 -2.35
N ILE A 118 1.89 6.43 -1.41
CA ILE A 118 2.53 7.73 -1.63
C ILE A 118 4.02 7.51 -1.38
N THR A 119 4.85 7.54 -2.43
CA THR A 119 6.25 7.18 -2.28
C THR A 119 7.00 8.16 -1.39
N SER A 120 7.94 7.63 -0.62
CA SER A 120 8.98 8.40 0.06
C SER A 120 10.33 8.17 -0.62
N ARG A 121 11.32 9.02 -0.34
CA ARG A 121 12.68 8.85 -0.90
C ARG A 121 13.31 7.50 -0.59
N SER A 122 12.99 6.94 0.57
CA SER A 122 13.60 5.69 1.03
C SER A 122 12.88 4.44 0.54
N ASN A 123 11.57 4.51 0.23
CA ASN A 123 10.72 3.34 -0.04
C ASN A 123 10.24 3.24 -1.49
N ALA A 124 10.55 4.23 -2.33
CA ALA A 124 9.99 4.35 -3.67
C ALA A 124 10.12 3.08 -4.54
N ASN A 125 11.19 2.31 -4.41
CA ASN A 125 11.36 1.07 -5.19
C ASN A 125 10.39 -0.02 -4.76
N HIS A 126 10.11 -0.16 -3.45
CA HIS A 126 9.14 -1.15 -2.96
C HIS A 126 7.74 -0.84 -3.50
N ASP A 127 7.33 0.42 -3.46
CA ASP A 127 6.01 0.83 -3.93
C ASP A 127 5.88 0.76 -5.46
N ARG A 128 6.99 1.05 -6.20
CA ARG A 128 7.02 1.03 -7.67
C ARG A 128 7.10 -0.37 -8.27
N VAL A 129 7.61 -1.36 -7.56
CA VAL A 129 7.89 -2.67 -8.10
C VAL A 129 7.27 -3.79 -7.26
N GLU A 130 7.76 -4.02 -6.04
CA GLU A 130 7.38 -5.20 -5.27
C GLU A 130 5.90 -5.19 -4.90
N LYS A 131 5.40 -4.05 -4.37
CA LYS A 131 3.99 -3.92 -3.97
C LYS A 131 3.03 -3.88 -5.14
N VAL A 132 3.41 -3.29 -6.29
CA VAL A 132 2.63 -3.37 -7.54
C VAL A 132 2.32 -4.82 -7.87
N HIS A 133 3.34 -5.68 -7.90
CA HIS A 133 3.15 -7.11 -8.16
C HIS A 133 2.36 -7.81 -7.04
N GLY A 134 2.65 -7.47 -5.79
CA GLY A 134 1.95 -8.06 -4.65
C GLY A 134 0.44 -7.76 -4.65
N TYR A 135 0.06 -6.52 -4.87
CA TYR A 135 -1.35 -6.13 -4.94
C TYR A 135 -2.04 -6.71 -6.19
N ALA A 136 -1.35 -6.79 -7.32
CA ALA A 136 -1.88 -7.46 -8.52
C ALA A 136 -2.10 -8.96 -8.28
N GLN A 137 -1.15 -9.65 -7.63
CA GLN A 137 -1.27 -11.07 -7.27
C GLN A 137 -2.45 -11.32 -6.32
N ALA A 138 -2.69 -10.39 -5.39
CA ALA A 138 -3.84 -10.46 -4.47
C ALA A 138 -5.17 -10.13 -5.15
N GLY A 139 -5.18 -9.69 -6.42
CA GLY A 139 -6.37 -9.33 -7.17
C GLY A 139 -7.01 -8.00 -6.73
N VAL A 140 -6.24 -7.08 -6.17
CA VAL A 140 -6.73 -5.72 -5.84
C VAL A 140 -7.10 -5.02 -7.14
N PRO A 141 -8.37 -4.56 -7.32
CA PRO A 141 -8.82 -4.06 -8.63
C PRO A 141 -8.08 -2.81 -9.11
N LEU A 142 -7.74 -1.89 -8.20
CA LEU A 142 -7.08 -0.62 -8.51
C LEU A 142 -5.93 -0.36 -7.54
N TYR A 143 -4.81 0.09 -8.08
CA TYR A 143 -3.66 0.56 -7.33
C TYR A 143 -3.26 1.94 -7.85
N LEU A 144 -3.28 2.94 -6.98
CA LEU A 144 -2.87 4.32 -7.29
C LEU A 144 -1.51 4.58 -6.63
N LEU A 145 -0.51 4.85 -7.44
CA LEU A 145 0.82 5.23 -7.01
C LEU A 145 1.00 6.74 -7.18
N LEU A 146 1.13 7.45 -6.08
CA LEU A 146 1.51 8.86 -6.05
C LEU A 146 3.01 8.93 -5.82
N ASP A 147 3.74 9.43 -6.81
CA ASP A 147 5.20 9.41 -6.83
C ASP A 147 5.79 10.81 -6.96
N PRO A 148 5.87 11.58 -5.84
CA PRO A 148 6.49 12.89 -5.83
C PRO A 148 8.00 12.85 -6.14
N TRP A 149 8.64 11.68 -6.05
CA TRP A 149 10.08 11.47 -6.26
C TRP A 149 10.41 10.81 -7.60
N HIS A 150 9.46 10.76 -8.54
CA HIS A 150 9.76 10.25 -9.88
C HIS A 150 10.82 11.12 -10.57
N SER A 151 11.77 10.46 -11.24
CA SER A 151 12.89 11.15 -11.87
C SER A 151 12.41 12.22 -12.86
N GLY A 152 12.64 13.48 -12.52
CA GLY A 152 12.32 14.63 -13.32
C GLY A 152 11.05 15.38 -12.94
N ARG A 153 9.94 14.72 -12.58
CA ARG A 153 8.71 15.40 -12.15
C ARG A 153 7.81 14.45 -11.34
N PRO A 154 7.09 14.96 -10.33
CA PRO A 154 6.05 14.20 -9.63
C PRO A 154 5.01 13.62 -10.58
N THR A 155 4.62 12.37 -10.36
CA THR A 155 3.61 11.66 -11.16
C THR A 155 2.58 10.94 -10.31
N ALA A 156 1.36 10.80 -10.83
CA ALA A 156 0.37 9.87 -10.34
C ALA A 156 0.13 8.80 -11.41
N THR A 157 0.20 7.52 -11.03
CA THR A 157 -0.03 6.39 -11.93
C THR A 157 -1.13 5.51 -11.38
N LEU A 158 -2.18 5.31 -12.16
CA LEU A 158 -3.25 4.38 -11.87
C LEU A 158 -3.00 3.05 -12.59
N TYR A 159 -2.98 2.00 -11.82
CA TYR A 159 -2.91 0.63 -12.28
C TYR A 159 -4.27 -0.06 -12.07
N GLY A 160 -4.64 -0.96 -12.95
CA GLY A 160 -5.86 -1.74 -12.85
C GLY A 160 -5.80 -3.02 -13.67
N GLU A 161 -6.95 -3.69 -13.78
CA GLU A 161 -7.09 -4.91 -14.57
C GLU A 161 -6.01 -5.97 -14.20
N PRO A 162 -5.94 -6.39 -12.91
CA PRO A 162 -4.92 -7.34 -12.48
C PRO A 162 -5.14 -8.70 -13.15
N GLU A 163 -4.09 -9.21 -13.84
CA GLU A 163 -4.10 -10.51 -14.48
C GLU A 163 -2.71 -11.15 -14.33
N GLY A 164 -2.65 -12.42 -13.93
CA GLY A 164 -1.39 -13.16 -13.79
C GLY A 164 -0.36 -12.52 -12.85
N GLY A 165 -0.81 -11.79 -11.82
CA GLY A 165 0.07 -11.11 -10.86
C GLY A 165 0.69 -9.82 -11.39
N THR A 166 0.13 -9.26 -12.45
CA THR A 166 0.55 -7.98 -13.04
C THR A 166 -0.64 -7.06 -13.23
N TYR A 167 -0.39 -5.76 -13.25
CA TYR A 167 -1.37 -4.75 -13.60
C TYR A 167 -1.15 -4.23 -15.01
N ARG A 168 -2.23 -3.76 -15.62
CA ARG A 168 -2.17 -2.82 -16.73
C ARG A 168 -2.06 -1.40 -16.16
N VAL A 169 -1.21 -0.56 -16.76
CA VAL A 169 -1.24 0.88 -16.52
C VAL A 169 -2.46 1.46 -17.23
N LEU A 170 -3.40 2.00 -16.46
CA LEU A 170 -4.61 2.63 -17.02
C LEU A 170 -4.34 4.09 -17.39
N GLU A 171 -3.65 4.82 -16.53
CA GLU A 171 -3.34 6.24 -16.73
C GLU A 171 -2.06 6.62 -15.97
N THR A 172 -1.32 7.58 -16.52
CA THR A 172 -0.20 8.25 -15.83
C THR A 172 -0.26 9.73 -16.15
N VAL A 173 -0.31 10.56 -15.11
CA VAL A 173 -0.33 12.03 -15.24
C VAL A 173 0.80 12.64 -14.43
N LYS A 174 1.14 13.89 -14.74
CA LYS A 174 2.01 14.71 -13.89
C LYS A 174 1.19 15.38 -12.80
N TYR A 175 1.78 15.69 -11.67
CA TYR A 175 1.13 16.54 -10.68
C TYR A 175 0.76 17.89 -11.32
N GLY A 176 -0.45 18.36 -11.02
CA GLY A 176 -1.08 19.50 -11.68
C GLY A 176 -2.15 19.10 -12.70
N ASP A 177 -2.12 17.87 -13.20
CA ASP A 177 -3.16 17.33 -14.08
C ASP A 177 -4.14 16.45 -13.26
N GLY A 178 -5.38 16.28 -13.75
CA GLY A 178 -6.36 15.38 -13.14
C GLY A 178 -6.06 13.92 -13.48
N ILE A 179 -6.32 12.99 -12.54
CA ILE A 179 -6.29 11.54 -12.80
C ILE A 179 -7.66 10.92 -12.53
N HIS A 180 -8.20 10.18 -13.51
CA HIS A 180 -9.53 9.60 -13.39
C HIS A 180 -9.51 8.22 -12.74
N LEU A 181 -10.17 8.08 -11.59
CA LEU A 181 -10.47 6.78 -10.99
C LEU A 181 -11.76 6.22 -11.61
N PRO A 182 -11.72 5.05 -12.30
CA PRO A 182 -12.90 4.48 -12.91
C PRO A 182 -13.90 3.96 -11.86
N LYS A 183 -15.06 3.48 -12.34
CA LYS A 183 -16.01 2.79 -11.45
C LYS A 183 -15.32 1.71 -10.60
N PRO A 184 -15.71 1.59 -9.32
CA PRO A 184 -16.90 2.15 -8.67
C PRO A 184 -16.72 3.57 -8.11
N PHE A 185 -15.59 4.23 -8.27
CA PHE A 185 -15.33 5.58 -7.76
C PHE A 185 -15.89 6.65 -8.68
N ASP A 186 -15.59 6.58 -9.97
CA ASP A 186 -16.06 7.48 -11.04
C ASP A 186 -15.81 8.97 -10.70
N ILE A 187 -14.55 9.26 -10.32
CA ILE A 187 -14.12 10.59 -9.86
C ILE A 187 -12.79 10.96 -10.50
N GLU A 188 -12.62 12.24 -10.81
CA GLU A 188 -11.35 12.85 -11.14
C GLU A 188 -10.68 13.40 -9.88
N ILE A 189 -9.43 13.01 -9.65
CA ILE A 189 -8.59 13.51 -8.56
C ILE A 189 -7.72 14.64 -9.12
N ASP A 190 -7.86 15.82 -8.52
CA ASP A 190 -7.04 16.99 -8.86
C ASP A 190 -5.68 16.90 -8.16
N THR A 191 -4.65 16.51 -8.90
CA THR A 191 -3.30 16.38 -8.34
C THR A 191 -2.59 17.71 -8.12
N SER A 192 -3.19 18.84 -8.53
CA SER A 192 -2.66 20.18 -8.25
C SER A 192 -2.78 20.56 -6.76
N LEU A 193 -3.64 19.85 -6.02
CA LEU A 193 -3.81 19.99 -4.59
C LEU A 193 -2.71 19.29 -3.79
N PHE A 194 -1.89 18.45 -4.42
CA PHE A 194 -0.83 17.72 -3.73
C PHE A 194 0.42 18.60 -3.60
N PRO A 195 1.08 18.58 -2.43
CA PRO A 195 2.31 19.32 -2.22
C PRO A 195 3.36 18.99 -3.28
N ALA A 196 4.03 20.02 -3.80
CA ALA A 196 5.20 19.87 -4.65
C ALA A 196 6.45 19.72 -3.76
N VAL A 197 7.25 18.68 -4.00
CA VAL A 197 8.52 18.38 -3.30
C VAL A 197 9.73 18.90 -4.06
#